data_a3f020c681224acecb77020be039e608
#
_entry.id   a3f020c681224acecb77020be039e608
#
_cell.length_a   1.000
_cell.length_b   1.000
_cell.length_c   1.000
_cell.angle_alpha   90.00
_cell.angle_beta   90.00
_cell.angle_gamma   90.00
#
_symmetry.space_group_name_H-M   'P 1'
#
loop_
_entity.id
_entity.type
_entity.pdbx_description
1 polymer ?
#
loop_
_entity_poly.entity_id
_entity_poly.type
_entity_poly.pdbx_seq_one_letter_code
_entity_poly.pdbx_strand_id
1 'polypeptide(L)'
;MRFYPKIRAAALTAVTVTALVGGSLSAPAQAEVDSGRFLNYSAPNGSMSSQYHVYADGIDWAQPVGVVFYFDGDYWNSNKSNVYNPDSNTMQQMAQIANEKNMVFVPVISPDKDSSGDGITWWQNIGENGDFFRSFAQKFIADSGIDSSQVWTMGYSGGAEFITSELNASRRNSWRTGGGSIMVGGGGAEKRIEAPDSIKPIPMFWWVNCSDTDHKTNPPRWSAADAANQGYKQYTDAGFDARKDGDCLPGQGHLGYDLPGLLRRSLEQQ
;
A
#
# COMPACT_ATOMS: atom_id res chain seq x y z
N MET A 1 92.93 -20.96 -6.52
CA MET A 1 91.62 -21.10 -7.23
C MET A 1 90.81 -22.10 -6.39
N ARG A 2 89.74 -21.62 -5.73
CA ARG A 2 88.81 -22.47 -4.97
C ARG A 2 87.43 -22.40 -5.69
N PHE A 3 86.94 -23.51 -6.18
CA PHE A 3 85.67 -23.68 -6.75
C PHE A 3 84.65 -23.92 -5.64
N TYR A 4 83.58 -23.13 -5.60
CA TYR A 4 82.36 -23.36 -4.79
C TYR A 4 81.25 -23.93 -5.67
N PRO A 5 80.57 -24.98 -5.31
CA PRO A 5 79.43 -25.49 -6.02
C PRO A 5 78.17 -24.65 -5.70
N LYS A 6 77.39 -24.30 -6.73
CA LYS A 6 76.08 -23.64 -6.59
C LYS A 6 75.06 -24.69 -6.20
N ILE A 7 74.44 -24.48 -5.04
CA ILE A 7 73.27 -25.23 -4.60
C ILE A 7 72.03 -24.60 -5.27
N ARG A 8 71.28 -25.37 -6.07
CA ARG A 8 69.99 -24.98 -6.60
C ARG A 8 68.94 -25.30 -5.56
N ALA A 9 68.22 -24.28 -5.03
CA ALA A 9 67.05 -24.44 -4.21
C ALA A 9 65.85 -24.74 -5.14
N ALA A 10 65.21 -25.86 -4.92
CA ALA A 10 63.92 -26.19 -5.52
C ALA A 10 62.81 -25.53 -4.71
N ALA A 11 62.04 -24.63 -5.34
CA ALA A 11 60.86 -24.03 -4.72
C ALA A 11 59.68 -25.01 -4.81
N LEU A 12 59.24 -25.52 -3.67
CA LEU A 12 57.96 -26.23 -3.54
C LEU A 12 56.85 -25.21 -3.53
N THR A 13 56.03 -25.20 -4.61
CA THR A 13 54.80 -24.41 -4.64
C THR A 13 53.69 -25.19 -3.95
N ALA A 14 53.34 -24.79 -2.77
CA ALA A 14 52.15 -25.33 -2.05
C ALA A 14 50.89 -24.72 -2.70
N VAL A 15 50.09 -25.54 -3.34
CA VAL A 15 48.75 -25.18 -3.83
C VAL A 15 47.78 -25.31 -2.67
N THR A 16 47.40 -24.19 -2.06
CA THR A 16 46.32 -24.16 -1.05
C THR A 16 44.98 -24.18 -1.76
N VAL A 17 44.30 -25.31 -1.73
CA VAL A 17 42.90 -25.43 -2.14
C VAL A 17 42.04 -24.88 -1.02
N THR A 18 41.55 -23.64 -1.18
CA THR A 18 40.55 -23.07 -0.28
C THR A 18 39.19 -23.63 -0.73
N ALA A 19 38.66 -24.59 0.01
CA ALA A 19 37.30 -25.05 -0.12
C ALA A 19 36.36 -23.90 0.32
N LEU A 20 35.74 -23.22 -0.61
CA LEU A 20 34.59 -22.34 -0.37
C LEU A 20 33.43 -23.22 0.11
N VAL A 21 33.25 -23.32 1.41
CA VAL A 21 32.02 -23.82 2.01
C VAL A 21 30.98 -22.76 1.72
N GLY A 22 30.23 -22.95 0.64
CA GLY A 22 29.03 -22.17 0.33
C GLY A 22 27.96 -22.46 1.37
N GLY A 23 28.01 -21.74 2.48
CA GLY A 23 26.89 -21.68 3.39
C GLY A 23 25.73 -21.00 2.67
N SER A 24 24.72 -21.74 2.28
CA SER A 24 23.42 -21.19 1.90
C SER A 24 22.93 -20.42 3.14
N LEU A 25 23.01 -19.10 3.08
CA LEU A 25 22.27 -18.25 4.01
C LEU A 25 20.81 -18.52 3.69
N SER A 26 20.17 -19.41 4.45
CA SER A 26 18.72 -19.51 4.46
C SER A 26 18.20 -18.12 4.80
N ALA A 27 17.42 -17.52 3.91
CA ALA A 27 16.64 -16.34 4.24
C ALA A 27 15.87 -16.66 5.55
N PRO A 28 15.76 -15.71 6.49
CA PRO A 28 14.95 -15.93 7.67
C PRO A 28 13.57 -16.40 7.22
N ALA A 29 13.06 -17.45 7.84
CA ALA A 29 11.73 -17.96 7.54
C ALA A 29 10.75 -16.79 7.68
N GLN A 30 10.06 -16.48 6.59
CA GLN A 30 9.03 -15.43 6.55
C GLN A 30 7.94 -15.86 7.51
N ALA A 31 7.55 -14.99 8.44
CA ALA A 31 6.49 -15.31 9.37
C ALA A 31 5.15 -15.28 8.63
N GLU A 32 4.52 -16.44 8.52
CA GLU A 32 3.16 -16.55 7.96
C GLU A 32 2.19 -15.77 8.83
N VAL A 33 1.26 -15.05 8.20
CA VAL A 33 0.16 -14.39 8.90
C VAL A 33 -1.15 -15.07 8.54
N ASP A 34 -1.93 -15.41 9.57
CA ASP A 34 -3.23 -16.03 9.41
C ASP A 34 -4.31 -15.01 9.03
N SER A 35 -5.31 -15.46 8.27
CA SER A 35 -6.53 -14.69 8.03
C SER A 35 -7.25 -14.38 9.34
N GLY A 36 -7.72 -13.14 9.49
CA GLY A 36 -8.41 -12.70 10.70
C GLY A 36 -9.30 -11.48 10.45
N ARG A 37 -10.30 -11.29 11.31
CA ARG A 37 -11.26 -10.20 11.22
C ARG A 37 -11.27 -9.40 12.52
N PHE A 38 -11.40 -8.07 12.40
CA PHE A 38 -11.44 -7.16 13.55
C PHE A 38 -10.25 -7.32 14.51
N LEU A 39 -9.06 -7.56 13.94
CA LEU A 39 -7.80 -7.62 14.68
C LEU A 39 -7.45 -6.24 15.21
N ASN A 40 -6.97 -6.15 16.45
CA ASN A 40 -6.69 -4.87 17.07
C ASN A 40 -5.25 -4.42 16.82
N TYR A 41 -5.08 -3.14 16.56
CA TYR A 41 -3.79 -2.48 16.56
C TYR A 41 -3.84 -1.19 17.37
N SER A 42 -2.82 -0.96 18.18
CA SER A 42 -2.60 0.29 18.90
C SER A 42 -1.22 0.84 18.53
N ALA A 43 -1.18 2.12 18.21
CA ALA A 43 0.09 2.81 17.94
C ALA A 43 0.98 2.80 19.20
N PRO A 44 2.32 2.79 19.07
CA PRO A 44 3.24 2.58 20.19
C PRO A 44 3.05 3.54 21.38
N ASN A 45 2.58 4.75 21.13
CA ASN A 45 2.36 5.74 22.18
C ASN A 45 0.94 5.69 22.78
N GLY A 46 0.12 4.68 22.40
CA GLY A 46 -1.26 4.58 22.82
C GLY A 46 -2.15 5.74 22.33
N SER A 47 -1.64 6.58 21.43
CA SER A 47 -2.33 7.76 20.94
C SER A 47 -3.57 7.42 20.12
N MET A 48 -3.50 6.33 19.33
CA MET A 48 -4.60 5.87 18.50
C MET A 48 -4.65 4.35 18.47
N SER A 49 -5.87 3.82 18.42
CA SER A 49 -6.12 2.39 18.28
C SER A 49 -7.24 2.17 17.27
N SER A 50 -7.14 1.12 16.48
CA SER A 50 -8.20 0.70 15.57
C SER A 50 -8.10 -0.79 15.25
N GLN A 51 -8.93 -1.24 14.32
CA GLN A 51 -9.01 -2.62 13.90
C GLN A 51 -8.66 -2.74 12.40
N TYR A 52 -8.31 -3.94 12.00
CA TYR A 52 -8.03 -4.28 10.61
C TYR A 52 -8.45 -5.73 10.35
N HIS A 53 -8.48 -6.09 9.08
CA HIS A 53 -8.69 -7.45 8.64
C HIS A 53 -7.47 -7.97 7.90
N VAL A 54 -7.29 -9.27 7.90
CA VAL A 54 -6.28 -9.97 7.12
C VAL A 54 -6.97 -11.05 6.30
N TYR A 55 -6.67 -11.08 5.01
CA TYR A 55 -7.07 -12.14 4.09
C TYR A 55 -5.79 -12.68 3.46
N ALA A 56 -5.36 -13.84 3.94
CA ALA A 56 -4.11 -14.49 3.54
C ALA A 56 -4.34 -15.91 3.02
N ASP A 57 -5.57 -16.22 2.59
CA ASP A 57 -5.92 -17.56 2.13
C ASP A 57 -5.24 -17.86 0.79
N GLY A 58 -4.47 -18.95 0.74
CA GLY A 58 -3.78 -19.39 -0.48
C GLY A 58 -2.50 -18.63 -0.82
N ILE A 59 -1.96 -17.84 0.10
CA ILE A 59 -0.65 -17.19 -0.06
C ILE A 59 0.48 -18.24 -0.06
N ASP A 60 1.34 -18.16 -1.05
CA ASP A 60 2.58 -18.96 -1.12
C ASP A 60 3.72 -18.22 -0.38
N TRP A 61 3.89 -18.55 0.89
CA TRP A 61 4.93 -17.96 1.75
C TRP A 61 6.35 -18.39 1.39
N ALA A 62 6.52 -19.35 0.48
CA ALA A 62 7.84 -19.72 -0.06
C ALA A 62 8.33 -18.74 -1.15
N GLN A 63 7.46 -17.84 -1.61
CA GLN A 63 7.75 -16.79 -2.58
C GLN A 63 7.69 -15.40 -1.91
N PRO A 64 8.23 -14.35 -2.54
CA PRO A 64 8.00 -12.99 -2.08
C PRO A 64 6.51 -12.67 -1.99
N VAL A 65 6.06 -12.20 -0.84
CA VAL A 65 4.65 -11.89 -0.56
C VAL A 65 4.48 -10.38 -0.50
N GLY A 66 3.54 -9.87 -1.30
CA GLY A 66 3.14 -8.47 -1.26
C GLY A 66 1.97 -8.19 -0.29
N VAL A 67 1.52 -6.95 -0.25
CA VAL A 67 0.34 -6.53 0.50
C VAL A 67 -0.46 -5.47 -0.25
N VAL A 68 -1.79 -5.53 -0.14
CA VAL A 68 -2.71 -4.47 -0.53
C VAL A 68 -3.41 -3.95 0.72
N PHE A 69 -3.07 -2.75 1.16
CA PHE A 69 -3.81 -2.03 2.20
C PHE A 69 -5.01 -1.32 1.57
N TYR A 70 -6.19 -1.50 2.17
CA TYR A 70 -7.43 -0.87 1.69
C TYR A 70 -7.98 0.12 2.70
N PHE A 71 -8.33 1.32 2.22
CA PHE A 71 -8.94 2.41 2.97
C PHE A 71 -10.31 2.71 2.37
N ASP A 72 -11.37 2.45 3.14
CA ASP A 72 -12.72 2.72 2.69
C ASP A 72 -13.05 4.22 2.72
N GLY A 73 -14.18 4.59 2.15
CA GLY A 73 -14.68 5.95 2.15
C GLY A 73 -15.17 6.42 3.52
N ASP A 74 -15.61 7.67 3.56
CA ASP A 74 -16.24 8.25 4.74
C ASP A 74 -17.71 7.83 4.80
N TYR A 75 -18.15 7.44 6.00
CA TYR A 75 -19.53 7.01 6.24
C TYR A 75 -20.01 7.59 7.57
N TRP A 76 -21.20 8.19 7.60
CA TRP A 76 -21.85 8.64 8.83
C TRP A 76 -22.28 7.49 9.74
N ASN A 77 -22.45 6.29 9.17
CA ASN A 77 -22.76 5.08 9.90
C ASN A 77 -21.78 3.99 9.43
N SER A 78 -20.95 3.52 10.35
CA SER A 78 -19.92 2.53 10.09
C SER A 78 -20.46 1.24 9.45
N ASN A 79 -21.69 0.82 9.80
CA ASN A 79 -22.32 -0.37 9.23
C ASN A 79 -22.57 -0.29 7.70
N LYS A 80 -22.43 0.88 7.11
CA LYS A 80 -22.55 1.08 5.67
C LYS A 80 -21.22 0.91 4.94
N SER A 81 -20.12 0.91 5.65
CA SER A 81 -18.79 0.76 5.04
C SER A 81 -18.46 -0.70 4.74
N ASN A 82 -17.61 -0.91 3.73
CA ASN A 82 -17.13 -2.25 3.40
C ASN A 82 -16.27 -2.84 4.52
N VAL A 83 -15.46 -2.02 5.20
CA VAL A 83 -14.56 -2.49 6.26
C VAL A 83 -15.29 -2.97 7.52
N TYR A 84 -16.54 -2.59 7.74
CA TYR A 84 -17.37 -3.17 8.81
C TYR A 84 -18.21 -4.37 8.32
N ASN A 85 -18.13 -4.71 7.03
CA ASN A 85 -18.77 -5.86 6.42
C ASN A 85 -17.72 -6.77 5.74
N PRO A 86 -16.76 -7.34 6.52
CA PRO A 86 -15.60 -8.04 5.97
C PRO A 86 -15.98 -9.29 5.17
N ASP A 87 -17.13 -9.88 5.42
CA ASP A 87 -17.62 -11.06 4.71
C ASP A 87 -18.51 -10.72 3.49
N SER A 88 -18.63 -9.41 3.15
CA SER A 88 -19.34 -8.99 1.94
C SER A 88 -18.66 -9.51 0.67
N ASN A 89 -19.47 -9.71 -0.38
CA ASN A 89 -18.96 -10.17 -1.67
C ASN A 89 -17.84 -9.27 -2.24
N THR A 90 -17.95 -7.94 -2.07
CA THR A 90 -16.93 -6.97 -2.50
C THR A 90 -15.59 -7.23 -1.81
N MET A 91 -15.60 -7.41 -0.48
CA MET A 91 -14.38 -7.64 0.29
C MET A 91 -13.73 -8.98 -0.05
N GLN A 92 -14.54 -10.04 -0.19
CA GLN A 92 -14.06 -11.37 -0.57
C GLN A 92 -13.46 -11.38 -1.97
N GLN A 93 -14.07 -10.70 -2.94
CA GLN A 93 -13.53 -10.60 -4.29
C GLN A 93 -12.22 -9.79 -4.33
N MET A 94 -12.12 -8.67 -3.61
CA MET A 94 -10.86 -7.93 -3.52
C MET A 94 -9.75 -8.77 -2.89
N ALA A 95 -10.08 -9.52 -1.84
CA ALA A 95 -9.15 -10.44 -1.18
C ALA A 95 -8.66 -11.52 -2.17
N GLN A 96 -9.58 -12.17 -2.87
CA GLN A 96 -9.23 -13.18 -3.87
C GLN A 96 -8.30 -12.61 -4.94
N ILE A 97 -8.58 -11.41 -5.46
CA ILE A 97 -7.76 -10.76 -6.50
C ILE A 97 -6.35 -10.48 -5.99
N ALA A 98 -6.20 -9.98 -4.76
CA ALA A 98 -4.90 -9.75 -4.16
C ALA A 98 -4.14 -11.07 -3.95
N ASN A 99 -4.80 -12.09 -3.40
CA ASN A 99 -4.20 -13.39 -3.12
C ASN A 99 -3.77 -14.12 -4.41
N GLU A 100 -4.51 -13.98 -5.52
CA GLU A 100 -4.11 -14.48 -6.86
C GLU A 100 -2.77 -13.88 -7.34
N LYS A 101 -2.37 -12.72 -6.81
CA LYS A 101 -1.08 -12.05 -7.08
C LYS A 101 -0.05 -12.27 -5.96
N ASN A 102 -0.27 -13.24 -5.10
CA ASN A 102 0.53 -13.52 -3.90
C ASN A 102 0.66 -12.29 -2.97
N MET A 103 -0.42 -11.54 -2.81
CA MET A 103 -0.49 -10.38 -1.91
C MET A 103 -1.55 -10.60 -0.84
N VAL A 104 -1.19 -10.37 0.41
CA VAL A 104 -2.15 -10.33 1.53
C VAL A 104 -3.05 -9.09 1.36
N PHE A 105 -4.37 -9.26 1.48
CA PHE A 105 -5.29 -8.13 1.47
C PHE A 105 -5.60 -7.68 2.89
N VAL A 106 -5.35 -6.39 3.18
CA VAL A 106 -5.41 -5.83 4.54
C VAL A 106 -6.25 -4.55 4.56
N PRO A 107 -7.58 -4.67 4.70
CA PRO A 107 -8.44 -3.54 4.99
C PRO A 107 -8.20 -2.99 6.39
N VAL A 108 -8.00 -1.68 6.47
CA VAL A 108 -7.73 -0.97 7.73
C VAL A 108 -8.93 -0.09 8.06
N ILE A 109 -9.45 -0.23 9.27
CA ILE A 109 -10.52 0.63 9.78
C ILE A 109 -9.88 1.93 10.27
N SER A 110 -10.39 3.07 9.84
CA SER A 110 -9.90 4.36 10.32
C SER A 110 -10.01 4.46 11.85
N PRO A 111 -8.98 4.91 12.56
CA PRO A 111 -9.08 5.21 13.99
C PRO A 111 -9.93 6.45 14.26
N ASP A 112 -10.14 7.28 13.23
CA ASP A 112 -10.88 8.53 13.30
C ASP A 112 -12.38 8.31 13.09
N LYS A 113 -13.18 9.01 13.85
CA LYS A 113 -14.63 8.96 13.78
C LYS A 113 -15.16 10.29 13.26
N ASP A 114 -16.29 10.25 12.58
CA ASP A 114 -16.97 11.47 12.24
C ASP A 114 -17.51 12.19 13.49
N SER A 115 -18.01 13.39 13.32
CA SER A 115 -18.51 14.22 14.43
C SER A 115 -19.71 13.62 15.18
N SER A 116 -20.42 12.65 14.59
CA SER A 116 -21.51 11.90 15.24
C SER A 116 -20.99 10.79 16.15
N GLY A 117 -19.75 10.34 15.95
CA GLY A 117 -19.14 9.21 16.65
C GLY A 117 -19.53 7.83 16.11
N ASP A 118 -20.50 7.75 15.20
CA ASP A 118 -21.00 6.49 14.63
C ASP A 118 -20.39 6.15 13.28
N GLY A 119 -19.76 7.13 12.61
CA GLY A 119 -19.14 6.99 11.31
C GLY A 119 -17.66 6.74 11.36
N ILE A 120 -17.06 6.67 10.19
CA ILE A 120 -15.61 6.60 9.97
C ILE A 120 -15.19 7.67 8.97
N THR A 121 -13.98 8.19 9.12
CA THR A 121 -13.38 9.15 8.21
C THR A 121 -11.86 9.00 8.19
N TRP A 122 -11.23 9.25 7.04
CA TRP A 122 -9.77 9.24 6.95
C TRP A 122 -9.17 10.65 6.92
N TRP A 123 -9.94 11.65 6.52
CA TRP A 123 -9.38 12.96 6.17
C TRP A 123 -9.53 14.03 7.25
N GLN A 124 -10.41 13.87 8.25
CA GLN A 124 -10.64 14.92 9.27
C GLN A 124 -9.39 15.16 10.13
N ASN A 125 -8.79 14.11 10.68
CA ASN A 125 -7.51 14.18 11.42
C ASN A 125 -6.39 13.52 10.60
N ILE A 126 -6.26 13.97 9.35
CA ILE A 126 -5.50 13.28 8.32
C ILE A 126 -4.03 13.03 8.70
N GLY A 127 -3.39 13.96 9.44
CA GLY A 127 -2.02 13.84 9.91
C GLY A 127 -1.85 12.72 10.94
N GLU A 128 -2.70 12.69 11.93
CA GLU A 128 -2.73 11.66 12.98
C GLU A 128 -3.08 10.29 12.40
N ASN A 129 -4.04 10.23 11.47
CA ASN A 129 -4.37 9.03 10.72
C ASN A 129 -3.18 8.52 9.92
N GLY A 130 -2.39 9.44 9.34
CA GLY A 130 -1.15 9.13 8.64
C GLY A 130 -0.09 8.52 9.55
N ASP A 131 0.06 9.06 10.75
CA ASP A 131 1.01 8.55 11.75
C ASP A 131 0.61 7.16 12.26
N PHE A 132 -0.67 6.98 12.53
CA PHE A 132 -1.25 5.68 12.89
C PHE A 132 -0.98 4.65 11.81
N PHE A 133 -1.34 4.95 10.56
CA PHE A 133 -1.19 3.99 9.46
C PHE A 133 0.28 3.65 9.18
N ARG A 134 1.18 4.63 9.15
CA ARG A 134 2.61 4.36 8.93
C ARG A 134 3.20 3.45 10.00
N SER A 135 2.83 3.69 11.26
CA SER A 135 3.23 2.83 12.37
C SER A 135 2.71 1.41 12.21
N PHE A 136 1.43 1.28 11.84
CA PHE A 136 0.79 0.00 11.54
C PHE A 136 1.48 -0.72 10.38
N ALA A 137 1.63 -0.05 9.23
CA ALA A 137 2.21 -0.64 8.04
C ALA A 137 3.65 -1.11 8.25
N GLN A 138 4.49 -0.30 8.90
CA GLN A 138 5.86 -0.68 9.23
C GLN A 138 5.91 -1.94 10.08
N LYS A 139 5.07 -2.00 11.13
CA LYS A 139 4.99 -3.19 11.99
C LYS A 139 4.47 -4.39 11.23
N PHE A 140 3.37 -4.25 10.50
CA PHE A 140 2.75 -5.35 9.75
C PHE A 140 3.71 -5.93 8.71
N ILE A 141 4.36 -5.08 7.92
CA ILE A 141 5.34 -5.50 6.90
C ILE A 141 6.51 -6.23 7.53
N ALA A 142 7.05 -5.72 8.65
CA ALA A 142 8.18 -6.32 9.33
C ALA A 142 7.83 -7.66 9.99
N ASP A 143 6.70 -7.73 10.70
CA ASP A 143 6.28 -8.93 11.43
C ASP A 143 5.86 -10.07 10.49
N SER A 144 5.26 -9.73 9.35
CA SER A 144 4.76 -10.71 8.37
C SER A 144 5.75 -11.00 7.25
N GLY A 145 6.94 -10.41 7.29
CA GLY A 145 7.97 -10.60 6.24
C GLY A 145 7.53 -10.16 4.84
N ILE A 146 6.64 -9.19 4.74
CA ILE A 146 6.15 -8.67 3.47
C ILE A 146 7.29 -7.99 2.69
N ASP A 147 7.35 -8.25 1.39
CA ASP A 147 8.26 -7.56 0.48
C ASP A 147 7.86 -6.08 0.32
N SER A 148 8.66 -5.18 0.86
CA SER A 148 8.42 -3.74 0.82
C SER A 148 8.38 -3.14 -0.60
N SER A 149 8.85 -3.87 -1.60
CA SER A 149 8.75 -3.50 -3.02
C SER A 149 7.40 -3.86 -3.65
N GLN A 150 6.57 -4.63 -2.94
CA GLN A 150 5.24 -5.07 -3.39
C GLN A 150 4.11 -4.56 -2.46
N VAL A 151 4.21 -3.30 -2.04
CA VAL A 151 3.23 -2.70 -1.12
C VAL A 151 2.28 -1.77 -1.88
N TRP A 152 1.03 -2.18 -1.95
CA TRP A 152 -0.04 -1.44 -2.59
C TRP A 152 -0.95 -0.77 -1.58
N THR A 153 -1.47 0.37 -1.97
CA THR A 153 -2.56 1.05 -1.26
C THR A 153 -3.74 1.23 -2.21
N MET A 154 -4.94 0.95 -1.75
CA MET A 154 -6.18 1.25 -2.47
C MET A 154 -7.11 2.05 -1.58
N GLY A 155 -7.59 3.17 -2.05
CA GLY A 155 -8.51 4.04 -1.33
C GLY A 155 -9.76 4.34 -2.14
N TYR A 156 -10.91 4.37 -1.47
CA TYR A 156 -12.18 4.81 -2.04
C TYR A 156 -12.62 6.10 -1.36
N SER A 157 -13.06 7.10 -2.15
CA SER A 157 -13.59 8.37 -1.60
C SER A 157 -12.63 9.02 -0.59
N GLY A 158 -13.02 9.22 0.66
CA GLY A 158 -12.15 9.72 1.72
C GLY A 158 -10.85 8.93 1.91
N GLY A 159 -10.88 7.61 1.67
CA GLY A 159 -9.66 6.79 1.64
C GLY A 159 -8.73 7.13 0.48
N ALA A 160 -9.27 7.53 -0.69
CA ALA A 160 -8.48 8.02 -1.81
C ALA A 160 -7.82 9.37 -1.50
N GLU A 161 -8.56 10.29 -0.86
CA GLU A 161 -8.03 11.58 -0.38
C GLU A 161 -6.91 11.38 0.66
N PHE A 162 -7.05 10.41 1.55
CA PHE A 162 -6.02 10.05 2.52
C PHE A 162 -4.72 9.60 1.85
N ILE A 163 -4.80 8.76 0.81
CA ILE A 163 -3.62 8.33 0.06
C ILE A 163 -2.91 9.52 -0.57
N THR A 164 -3.63 10.39 -1.25
CA THR A 164 -3.02 11.49 -2.01
C THR A 164 -2.62 12.67 -1.14
N SER A 165 -3.44 13.05 -0.16
CA SER A 165 -3.17 14.23 0.66
C SER A 165 -2.22 13.96 1.83
N GLU A 166 -2.02 12.69 2.22
CA GLU A 166 -1.16 12.38 3.36
C GLU A 166 -0.11 11.30 3.05
N LEU A 167 -0.50 10.11 2.59
CA LEU A 167 0.46 9.02 2.47
C LEU A 167 1.50 9.29 1.38
N ASN A 168 1.06 9.68 0.18
CA ASN A 168 1.95 9.93 -0.96
C ASN A 168 2.53 11.35 -0.98
N ALA A 169 1.88 12.31 -0.33
CA ALA A 169 2.39 13.68 -0.27
C ALA A 169 3.51 13.86 0.76
N SER A 170 3.56 13.03 1.79
CA SER A 170 4.47 13.17 2.92
C SER A 170 5.90 12.74 2.60
N ARG A 171 6.87 13.34 3.30
CA ARG A 171 8.28 12.89 3.30
C ARG A 171 8.48 11.53 3.95
N ARG A 172 7.52 11.05 4.76
CA ARG A 172 7.61 9.83 5.57
C ARG A 172 7.11 8.61 4.81
N ASN A 173 7.86 8.17 3.80
CA ASN A 173 7.51 7.07 2.91
C ASN A 173 8.47 5.87 2.98
N SER A 174 9.23 5.72 4.07
CA SER A 174 10.18 4.62 4.25
C SER A 174 9.54 3.24 4.50
N TRP A 175 8.22 3.20 4.65
CA TRP A 175 7.47 1.96 4.91
C TRP A 175 7.26 1.10 3.66
N ARG A 176 7.54 1.64 2.47
CA ARG A 176 7.50 0.91 1.20
C ARG A 176 8.62 1.37 0.26
N THR A 177 9.05 0.49 -0.63
CA THR A 177 10.04 0.77 -1.67
C THR A 177 9.51 0.58 -3.08
N GLY A 178 8.28 0.04 -3.22
CA GLY A 178 7.60 -0.19 -4.50
C GLY A 178 6.13 -0.53 -4.30
N GLY A 179 5.52 -1.17 -5.30
CA GLY A 179 4.09 -1.46 -5.35
C GLY A 179 3.31 -0.40 -6.13
N GLY A 180 2.24 0.14 -5.57
CA GLY A 180 1.42 1.15 -6.23
C GLY A 180 0.40 1.84 -5.33
N SER A 181 -0.33 2.78 -5.89
CA SER A 181 -1.46 3.44 -5.23
C SER A 181 -2.66 3.53 -6.16
N ILE A 182 -3.83 3.20 -5.66
CA ILE A 182 -5.09 3.14 -6.40
C ILE A 182 -6.10 4.05 -5.74
N MET A 183 -6.50 5.11 -6.41
CA MET A 183 -7.49 6.07 -5.97
C MET A 183 -8.79 5.86 -6.74
N VAL A 184 -9.87 5.60 -6.03
CA VAL A 184 -11.20 5.36 -6.61
C VAL A 184 -12.19 6.38 -6.08
N GLY A 185 -12.84 7.11 -6.98
CA GLY A 185 -13.87 8.09 -6.63
C GLY A 185 -13.35 9.21 -5.74
N GLY A 186 -12.16 9.76 -6.06
CA GLY A 186 -11.50 10.81 -5.32
C GLY A 186 -10.00 10.85 -5.59
N GLY A 187 -9.22 11.30 -4.63
CA GLY A 187 -7.77 11.38 -4.72
C GLY A 187 -7.29 12.74 -5.19
N GLY A 188 -7.88 13.81 -4.66
CA GLY A 188 -7.38 15.17 -4.78
C GLY A 188 -6.06 15.37 -4.03
N ALA A 189 -5.43 16.49 -4.23
CA ALA A 189 -4.21 16.83 -3.53
C ALA A 189 -4.27 18.30 -3.09
N GLU A 190 -4.78 18.51 -1.89
CA GLU A 190 -4.92 19.86 -1.32
C GLU A 190 -3.62 20.38 -0.75
N LYS A 191 -2.70 19.51 -0.36
CA LYS A 191 -1.42 19.88 0.27
C LYS A 191 -0.28 19.85 -0.73
N ARG A 192 0.79 20.59 -0.39
CA ARG A 192 2.04 20.49 -1.14
C ARG A 192 2.60 19.06 -1.06
N ILE A 193 2.98 18.51 -2.21
CA ILE A 193 3.67 17.22 -2.29
C ILE A 193 5.12 17.43 -1.86
N GLU A 194 5.51 16.79 -0.75
CA GLU A 194 6.85 16.81 -0.17
C GLU A 194 7.54 15.45 -0.21
N ALA A 195 6.94 14.50 -0.89
CA ALA A 195 7.42 13.13 -1.01
C ALA A 195 8.83 13.07 -1.61
N PRO A 196 9.66 12.10 -1.18
CA PRO A 196 10.99 11.91 -1.73
C PRO A 196 10.93 11.40 -3.18
N ASP A 197 11.96 11.71 -3.97
CA ASP A 197 12.04 11.29 -5.37
C ASP A 197 12.02 9.77 -5.52
N SER A 198 12.44 9.03 -4.50
CA SER A 198 12.48 7.56 -4.51
C SER A 198 11.12 6.90 -4.70
N ILE A 199 10.01 7.57 -4.35
CA ILE A 199 8.66 7.01 -4.53
C ILE A 199 7.95 7.53 -5.78
N LYS A 200 8.53 8.50 -6.51
CA LYS A 200 7.91 9.03 -7.73
C LYS A 200 7.73 7.99 -8.84
N PRO A 201 8.61 6.98 -9.00
CA PRO A 201 8.41 5.90 -9.97
C PRO A 201 7.32 4.90 -9.59
N ILE A 202 6.80 4.95 -8.37
CA ILE A 202 5.73 4.04 -7.93
C ILE A 202 4.42 4.45 -8.61
N PRO A 203 3.76 3.56 -9.39
CA PRO A 203 2.59 3.90 -10.16
C PRO A 203 1.41 4.32 -9.27
N MET A 204 0.71 5.34 -9.72
CA MET A 204 -0.48 5.90 -9.08
C MET A 204 -1.64 5.90 -10.08
N PHE A 205 -2.74 5.22 -9.77
CA PHE A 205 -3.90 5.05 -10.64
C PHE A 205 -5.10 5.84 -10.12
N TRP A 206 -5.74 6.63 -10.99
CA TRP A 206 -7.00 7.32 -10.70
C TRP A 206 -8.14 6.71 -11.49
N TRP A 207 -9.17 6.27 -10.78
CA TRP A 207 -10.40 5.72 -11.33
C TRP A 207 -11.58 6.55 -10.87
N VAL A 208 -12.25 7.22 -11.79
CA VAL A 208 -13.39 8.07 -11.46
C VAL A 208 -14.50 7.94 -12.50
N ASN A 209 -15.76 7.87 -12.05
CA ASN A 209 -16.92 7.85 -12.92
C ASN A 209 -17.22 9.25 -13.47
N CYS A 210 -17.61 9.35 -14.75
CA CYS A 210 -17.94 10.63 -15.38
C CYS A 210 -19.11 11.36 -14.70
N SER A 211 -20.03 10.63 -14.11
CA SER A 211 -21.19 11.16 -13.39
C SER A 211 -20.96 11.39 -11.90
N ASP A 212 -19.74 11.17 -11.41
CA ASP A 212 -19.38 11.37 -9.98
C ASP A 212 -19.03 12.85 -9.71
N THR A 213 -20.02 13.68 -9.95
CA THR A 213 -19.98 15.14 -9.75
C THR A 213 -20.98 15.58 -8.69
N ASP A 214 -21.45 14.65 -7.84
CA ASP A 214 -22.47 14.94 -6.85
C ASP A 214 -21.91 15.76 -5.69
N HIS A 215 -22.27 17.05 -5.71
CA HIS A 215 -21.88 18.03 -4.69
C HIS A 215 -22.65 17.89 -3.36
N LYS A 216 -23.44 16.83 -3.18
CA LYS A 216 -24.17 16.55 -1.92
C LYS A 216 -23.31 15.85 -0.86
N THR A 217 -22.07 15.53 -1.22
CA THR A 217 -21.12 14.91 -0.29
C THR A 217 -20.58 15.93 0.73
N ASN A 218 -19.95 15.45 1.79
CA ASN A 218 -19.24 16.28 2.77
C ASN A 218 -17.72 16.24 2.46
N PRO A 219 -17.03 17.38 2.27
CA PRO A 219 -17.56 18.75 2.43
C PRO A 219 -18.53 19.17 1.34
N PRO A 220 -19.41 20.17 1.63
CA PRO A 220 -20.35 20.69 0.64
C PRO A 220 -19.62 21.13 -0.64
N ARG A 221 -20.15 20.73 -1.79
CA ARG A 221 -19.60 20.99 -3.13
C ARG A 221 -18.33 20.20 -3.50
N TRP A 222 -17.94 19.20 -2.73
CA TRP A 222 -16.89 18.28 -3.16
C TRP A 222 -17.39 17.40 -4.32
N SER A 223 -16.54 17.21 -5.33
CA SER A 223 -16.79 16.39 -6.51
C SER A 223 -15.63 15.41 -6.66
N ALA A 224 -15.91 14.12 -6.68
CA ALA A 224 -14.90 13.10 -6.87
C ALA A 224 -14.18 13.24 -8.22
N ALA A 225 -14.93 13.63 -9.26
CA ALA A 225 -14.34 13.85 -10.59
C ALA A 225 -13.37 15.02 -10.60
N ASP A 226 -13.71 16.13 -9.94
CA ASP A 226 -12.82 17.30 -9.84
C ASP A 226 -11.60 16.98 -8.98
N ALA A 227 -11.79 16.31 -7.84
CA ALA A 227 -10.72 15.87 -6.95
C ALA A 227 -9.74 14.94 -7.68
N ALA A 228 -10.24 13.90 -8.36
CA ALA A 228 -9.41 12.98 -9.13
C ALA A 228 -8.60 13.68 -10.24
N ASN A 229 -9.23 14.61 -10.97
CA ASN A 229 -8.57 15.40 -12.01
C ASN A 229 -7.48 16.31 -11.43
N GLN A 230 -7.77 16.98 -10.32
CA GLN A 230 -6.82 17.84 -9.61
C GLN A 230 -5.63 17.05 -9.10
N GLY A 231 -5.86 15.93 -8.41
CA GLY A 231 -4.82 15.08 -7.87
C GLY A 231 -3.93 14.50 -8.98
N TYR A 232 -4.54 13.90 -10.00
CA TYR A 232 -3.81 13.39 -11.17
C TYR A 232 -2.88 14.45 -11.77
N LYS A 233 -3.41 15.65 -12.04
CA LYS A 233 -2.62 16.76 -12.60
C LYS A 233 -1.47 17.14 -11.67
N GLN A 234 -1.74 17.31 -10.39
CA GLN A 234 -0.75 17.77 -9.40
C GLN A 234 0.38 16.75 -9.24
N TYR A 235 0.08 15.45 -9.19
CA TYR A 235 1.09 14.40 -9.11
C TYR A 235 1.88 14.25 -10.41
N THR A 236 1.23 14.38 -11.58
CA THR A 236 1.92 14.44 -12.89
C THR A 236 2.90 15.60 -12.93
N ASP A 237 2.46 16.80 -12.56
CA ASP A 237 3.29 18.01 -12.53
C ASP A 237 4.48 17.87 -11.54
N ALA A 238 4.33 17.10 -10.47
CA ALA A 238 5.38 16.78 -9.49
C ALA A 238 6.32 15.66 -9.94
N GLY A 239 6.10 15.06 -11.11
CA GLY A 239 6.96 14.04 -11.72
C GLY A 239 6.73 12.61 -11.21
N PHE A 240 5.54 12.30 -10.70
CA PHE A 240 5.14 10.94 -10.35
C PHE A 240 4.68 10.15 -11.58
N ASP A 241 4.76 8.82 -11.51
CA ASP A 241 4.14 7.91 -12.47
C ASP A 241 2.62 7.88 -12.24
N ALA A 242 1.98 8.99 -12.58
CA ALA A 242 0.53 9.16 -12.46
C ALA A 242 -0.18 8.64 -13.71
N ARG A 243 -1.15 7.76 -13.52
CA ARG A 243 -1.89 7.06 -14.58
C ARG A 243 -3.38 7.25 -14.43
N LYS A 244 -4.06 7.54 -15.52
CA LYS A 244 -5.51 7.69 -15.59
C LYS A 244 -5.99 7.11 -16.91
N ASP A 245 -6.96 6.20 -16.87
CA ASP A 245 -7.49 5.56 -18.07
C ASP A 245 -8.58 6.42 -18.69
N GLY A 246 -8.21 7.23 -19.68
CA GLY A 246 -9.10 8.19 -20.32
C GLY A 246 -9.50 9.34 -19.39
N ASP A 247 -10.59 10.03 -19.74
CA ASP A 247 -11.09 11.14 -18.92
C ASP A 247 -11.83 10.65 -17.67
N CYS A 248 -12.67 9.62 -17.83
CA CYS A 248 -13.42 9.00 -16.73
C CYS A 248 -14.07 7.69 -17.18
N LEU A 249 -14.52 6.88 -16.20
CA LEU A 249 -15.24 5.64 -16.45
C LEU A 249 -16.73 5.91 -16.70
N PRO A 250 -17.41 5.11 -17.56
CA PRO A 250 -18.86 5.07 -17.56
C PRO A 250 -19.35 4.48 -16.23
N GLY A 251 -20.26 5.16 -15.53
CA GLY A 251 -20.72 4.69 -14.23
C GLY A 251 -21.86 5.53 -13.66
N GLN A 252 -22.41 5.07 -12.52
CA GLN A 252 -23.59 5.67 -11.89
C GLN A 252 -23.21 6.43 -10.58
N GLY A 253 -22.46 7.53 -10.72
CA GLY A 253 -22.12 8.38 -9.59
C GLY A 253 -21.19 7.73 -8.57
N HIS A 254 -21.23 8.22 -7.33
CA HIS A 254 -20.24 7.91 -6.29
C HIS A 254 -20.31 6.47 -5.76
N LEU A 255 -21.48 5.86 -5.73
CA LEU A 255 -21.67 4.51 -5.16
C LEU A 255 -21.56 3.38 -6.22
N GLY A 256 -21.30 3.73 -7.48
CA GLY A 256 -21.35 2.77 -8.60
C GLY A 256 -20.00 2.22 -9.04
N TYR A 257 -18.99 2.18 -8.17
CA TYR A 257 -17.68 1.64 -8.52
C TYR A 257 -17.60 0.13 -8.35
N ASP A 258 -17.04 -0.54 -9.36
CA ASP A 258 -16.60 -1.94 -9.28
C ASP A 258 -15.21 -1.99 -8.64
N LEU A 259 -15.14 -1.88 -7.30
CA LEU A 259 -13.88 -1.88 -6.56
C LEU A 259 -13.01 -3.11 -6.85
N PRO A 260 -13.55 -4.37 -6.88
CA PRO A 260 -12.77 -5.54 -7.25
C PRO A 260 -12.19 -5.46 -8.66
N GLY A 261 -13.00 -5.08 -9.65
CA GLY A 261 -12.53 -4.95 -11.04
C GLY A 261 -11.46 -3.88 -11.20
N LEU A 262 -11.56 -2.76 -10.48
CA LEU A 262 -10.55 -1.70 -10.51
C LEU A 262 -9.25 -2.11 -9.82
N LEU A 263 -9.32 -2.87 -8.73
CA LEU A 263 -8.13 -3.49 -8.11
C LEU A 263 -7.42 -4.39 -9.11
N ARG A 264 -8.16 -5.33 -9.75
CA ARG A 264 -7.60 -6.24 -10.75
C ARG A 264 -6.91 -5.49 -11.88
N ARG A 265 -7.59 -4.51 -12.48
CA ARG A 265 -7.04 -3.70 -13.59
C ARG A 265 -5.76 -2.99 -13.20
N SER A 266 -5.67 -2.45 -11.99
CA SER A 266 -4.47 -1.74 -11.51
C SER A 266 -3.30 -2.70 -11.28
N LEU A 267 -3.55 -3.87 -10.67
CA LEU A 267 -2.53 -4.89 -10.44
C LEU A 267 -2.03 -5.57 -11.73
N GLU A 268 -2.78 -5.52 -12.82
CA GLU A 268 -2.40 -6.05 -14.13
C GLU A 268 -1.57 -5.06 -14.97
N GLN A 269 -1.51 -3.79 -14.57
CA GLN A 269 -0.77 -2.72 -15.28
C GLN A 269 0.60 -2.42 -14.63
N GLN A 270 1.13 -3.36 -13.86
CA GLN A 270 2.46 -3.26 -13.23
C GLN A 270 3.60 -3.15 -14.24
#